data_05c2d7f8af8d10222ca19717c98829eb
#
_entry.id   05c2d7f8af8d10222ca19717c98829eb
#
_cell.length_a   1.000
_cell.length_b   1.000
_cell.length_c   1.000
_cell.angle_alpha   90.00
_cell.angle_beta   90.00
_cell.angle_gamma   90.00
#
_symmetry.space_group_name_H-M   'P 1'
#
loop_
_entity.id
_entity.type
_entity.pdbx_description
1 polymer ?
#
loop_
_entity_poly.entity_id
_entity_poly.type
_entity_poly.pdbx_seq_one_letter_code
_entity_poly.pdbx_strand_id
1 'polypeptide(L)'
;PGDVPLLLLAEYGAPGLDEALQMERVGTLAKPFLVSAFRERAEELWAAGTRRDGPEPEADTGLEGLRFLAAEDNEINAEILAELLDMEGASCELVENGQLAVERFRDAAEGEFDAILLDVQMPVMNGHEAARRIRALDRADAGTIPIIAMTANAFAEDEKAALDAGMDAHVAKPLDVELLKRVI
;
A
#
# COMPACT_ATOMS: atom_id res chain seq x y z
N PRO A 1 25.04 -13.65 22.89
CA PRO A 1 24.05 -14.43 22.20
C PRO A 1 22.73 -14.15 22.92
N GLY A 2 21.80 -13.40 22.39
CA GLY A 2 20.53 -13.19 23.04
C GLY A 2 19.70 -12.01 22.60
N ASP A 3 19.90 -11.47 21.41
CA ASP A 3 19.15 -10.28 20.99
C ASP A 3 18.34 -10.48 19.71
N VAL A 4 17.99 -11.74 19.40
CA VAL A 4 17.19 -12.09 18.22
C VAL A 4 15.75 -12.28 18.67
N PRO A 5 14.77 -11.59 18.05
CA PRO A 5 13.36 -11.81 18.33
C PRO A 5 12.93 -13.23 17.91
N LEU A 6 12.01 -13.83 18.66
CA LEU A 6 11.49 -15.16 18.39
C LEU A 6 10.02 -15.09 18.03
N LEU A 7 9.65 -15.63 16.88
CA LEU A 7 8.25 -15.79 16.48
C LEU A 7 7.84 -17.26 16.52
N LEU A 8 6.93 -17.56 17.44
CA LEU A 8 6.39 -18.91 17.63
C LEU A 8 5.16 -19.13 16.74
N LEU A 9 5.20 -20.18 15.92
CA LEU A 9 4.09 -20.61 15.09
C LEU A 9 3.38 -21.77 15.77
N ALA A 10 2.20 -21.56 16.33
CA ALA A 10 1.47 -22.54 17.10
C ALA A 10 0.05 -22.78 16.58
N GLU A 11 -0.53 -23.93 16.90
CA GLU A 11 -1.97 -24.16 16.69
C GLU A 11 -2.77 -23.39 17.73
N TYR A 12 -4.00 -22.99 17.37
CA TYR A 12 -4.88 -22.27 18.27
C TYR A 12 -5.13 -23.09 19.55
N GLY A 13 -4.81 -22.50 20.71
CA GLY A 13 -4.97 -23.20 22.00
C GLY A 13 -3.85 -24.16 22.37
N ALA A 14 -2.68 -24.10 21.70
CA ALA A 14 -1.53 -24.92 22.07
C ALA A 14 -1.09 -24.65 23.53
N PRO A 15 -0.82 -25.69 24.36
CA PRO A 15 -0.38 -25.49 25.72
C PRO A 15 1.00 -24.83 25.78
N GLY A 16 1.18 -23.88 26.72
CA GLY A 16 2.42 -23.12 26.88
C GLY A 16 2.51 -21.82 26.08
N LEU A 17 1.50 -21.49 25.28
CA LEU A 17 1.47 -20.25 24.51
C LEU A 17 1.38 -19.01 25.42
N ASP A 18 0.62 -19.11 26.50
CA ASP A 18 0.45 -18.02 27.47
C ASP A 18 1.74 -17.70 28.25
N GLU A 19 2.57 -18.71 28.49
CA GLU A 19 3.89 -18.54 29.12
C GLU A 19 4.88 -17.88 28.15
N ALA A 20 4.83 -18.24 26.88
CA ALA A 20 5.68 -17.66 25.84
C ALA A 20 5.36 -16.18 25.57
N LEU A 21 4.09 -15.78 25.69
CA LEU A 21 3.64 -14.38 25.53
C LEU A 21 4.13 -13.45 26.66
N GLN A 22 4.59 -14.00 27.79
CA GLN A 22 5.17 -13.24 28.90
C GLN A 22 6.67 -12.99 28.75
N MET A 23 7.31 -13.59 27.73
CA MET A 23 8.71 -13.39 27.45
C MET A 23 8.92 -12.15 26.60
N GLU A 24 9.93 -11.33 26.97
CA GLU A 24 10.32 -10.18 26.16
C GLU A 24 10.80 -10.62 24.77
N ARG A 25 10.30 -9.94 23.70
CA ARG A 25 10.68 -10.19 22.30
C ARG A 25 10.25 -11.55 21.75
N VAL A 26 9.21 -12.14 22.33
CA VAL A 26 8.55 -13.35 21.80
C VAL A 26 7.17 -12.96 21.28
N GLY A 27 6.91 -13.22 20.01
CA GLY A 27 5.60 -13.11 19.39
C GLY A 27 5.03 -14.47 19.05
N THR A 28 3.73 -14.53 18.91
CA THR A 28 3.04 -15.74 18.50
C THR A 28 2.18 -15.49 17.28
N LEU A 29 2.06 -16.51 16.42
CA LEU A 29 1.17 -16.50 15.27
C LEU A 29 0.46 -17.84 15.17
N ALA A 30 -0.88 -17.81 15.18
CA ALA A 30 -1.70 -19.02 15.12
C ALA A 30 -1.77 -19.58 13.70
N LYS A 31 -1.70 -20.90 13.58
CA LYS A 31 -1.93 -21.60 12.30
C LYS A 31 -3.42 -21.90 12.08
N PRO A 32 -3.93 -21.83 10.86
CA PRO A 32 -3.29 -21.34 9.63
C PRO A 32 -3.13 -19.81 9.64
N PHE A 33 -2.05 -19.29 9.07
CA PHE A 33 -1.78 -17.85 8.98
C PHE A 33 -1.53 -17.43 7.55
N LEU A 34 -1.83 -16.16 7.26
CA LEU A 34 -1.48 -15.51 6.00
C LEU A 34 -0.03 -15.00 6.04
N VAL A 35 0.63 -14.97 4.89
CA VAL A 35 2.00 -14.47 4.78
C VAL A 35 2.10 -13.01 5.22
N SER A 36 1.06 -12.20 4.97
CA SER A 36 0.95 -10.82 5.45
C SER A 36 1.00 -10.73 6.98
N ALA A 37 0.19 -11.55 7.67
CA ALA A 37 0.18 -11.60 9.14
C ALA A 37 1.54 -12.05 9.73
N PHE A 38 2.24 -12.94 9.03
CA PHE A 38 3.60 -13.34 9.41
C PHE A 38 4.57 -12.16 9.28
N ARG A 39 4.54 -11.46 8.15
CA ARG A 39 5.41 -10.29 7.89
C ARG A 39 5.18 -9.20 8.93
N GLU A 40 3.93 -8.79 9.13
CA GLU A 40 3.53 -7.77 10.09
C GLU A 40 4.03 -8.12 11.51
N ARG A 41 3.81 -9.35 11.96
CA ARG A 41 4.26 -9.78 13.28
C ARG A 41 5.78 -9.87 13.42
N ALA A 42 6.47 -10.25 12.35
CA ALA A 42 7.93 -10.27 12.32
C ALA A 42 8.51 -8.84 12.37
N GLU A 43 7.93 -7.90 11.66
CA GLU A 43 8.32 -6.49 11.66
C GLU A 43 8.08 -5.84 13.02
N GLU A 44 6.95 -6.08 13.67
CA GLU A 44 6.68 -5.61 15.03
C GLU A 44 7.73 -6.11 16.04
N LEU A 45 8.06 -7.39 15.99
CA LEU A 45 9.07 -7.98 16.88
C LEU A 45 10.48 -7.43 16.63
N TRP A 46 10.78 -7.17 15.36
CA TRP A 46 12.06 -6.58 14.98
C TRP A 46 12.16 -5.12 15.44
N ALA A 47 11.11 -4.34 15.23
CA ALA A 47 11.01 -2.95 15.67
C ALA A 47 11.08 -2.81 17.20
N ALA A 48 10.45 -3.71 17.95
CA ALA A 48 10.52 -3.74 19.42
C ALA A 48 11.94 -3.98 19.95
N GLY A 49 12.83 -4.59 19.15
CA GLY A 49 14.21 -4.85 19.50
C GLY A 49 15.21 -3.77 19.09
N THR A 50 14.82 -2.83 18.27
CA THR A 50 15.66 -1.76 17.75
C THR A 50 15.33 -0.39 18.34
N ARG A 51 14.81 -0.30 19.57
CA ARG A 51 14.74 0.99 20.27
C ARG A 51 16.14 1.55 20.42
N ARG A 52 16.60 2.25 19.40
CA ARG A 52 17.62 3.27 19.54
C ARG A 52 16.92 4.49 20.13
N ASP A 53 17.50 5.04 21.22
CA ASP A 53 17.17 6.37 21.73
C ASP A 53 17.50 7.40 20.64
N GLY A 54 16.57 7.60 19.74
CA GLY A 54 16.50 8.68 18.79
C GLY A 54 15.08 9.23 18.85
N PRO A 55 14.84 10.50 18.54
CA PRO A 55 13.49 11.01 18.48
C PRO A 55 12.68 10.06 17.60
N GLU A 56 11.53 9.62 18.10
CA GLU A 56 10.54 8.90 17.29
C GLU A 56 10.41 9.68 15.98
N PRO A 57 10.44 9.02 14.82
CA PRO A 57 9.97 9.69 13.64
C PRO A 57 8.57 10.16 14.00
N GLU A 58 8.33 11.44 13.91
CA GLU A 58 6.99 12.03 13.95
C GLU A 58 6.22 11.39 12.80
N ALA A 59 5.65 10.23 13.07
CA ALA A 59 4.77 9.55 12.16
C ALA A 59 3.36 9.90 12.56
N ASP A 60 2.87 10.89 11.96
CA ASP A 60 1.54 10.96 11.41
C ASP A 60 1.62 11.99 10.27
N THR A 61 2.32 11.62 9.22
CA THR A 61 2.07 12.21 7.93
C THR A 61 0.78 11.56 7.43
N GLY A 62 -0.35 12.02 7.99
CA GLY A 62 -1.64 11.77 7.41
C GLY A 62 -1.61 12.15 5.93
N LEU A 63 -2.56 11.70 5.14
CA LEU A 63 -2.64 12.07 3.72
C LEU A 63 -3.00 13.55 3.52
N GLU A 64 -3.01 14.35 4.61
CA GLU A 64 -3.41 15.74 4.62
C GLU A 64 -2.62 16.58 3.61
N GLY A 65 -3.34 17.23 2.72
CA GLY A 65 -2.79 18.10 1.69
C GLY A 65 -2.24 17.37 0.45
N LEU A 66 -2.16 16.03 0.44
CA LEU A 66 -1.74 15.28 -0.74
C LEU A 66 -2.81 15.30 -1.84
N ARG A 67 -2.34 15.28 -3.08
CA ARG A 67 -3.18 15.28 -4.28
C ARG A 67 -2.99 13.98 -5.06
N PHE A 68 -4.05 13.21 -5.16
CA PHE A 68 -4.07 11.94 -5.87
C PHE A 68 -4.71 12.07 -7.25
N LEU A 69 -4.17 11.34 -8.22
CA LEU A 69 -4.86 11.02 -9.46
C LEU A 69 -5.31 9.56 -9.36
N ALA A 70 -6.61 9.29 -9.44
CA ALA A 70 -7.11 7.93 -9.34
C ALA A 70 -7.92 7.51 -10.56
N ALA A 71 -7.65 6.29 -11.05
CA ALA A 71 -8.42 5.66 -12.12
C ALA A 71 -9.24 4.49 -11.57
N GLU A 72 -10.54 4.58 -11.72
CA GLU A 72 -11.53 3.60 -11.27
C GLU A 72 -12.74 3.65 -12.23
N ASP A 73 -13.13 2.52 -12.81
CA ASP A 73 -14.21 2.44 -13.80
C ASP A 73 -15.61 2.28 -13.18
N ASN A 74 -15.67 1.95 -11.90
CA ASN A 74 -16.93 1.85 -11.16
C ASN A 74 -17.20 3.14 -10.38
N GLU A 75 -18.27 3.85 -10.75
CA GLU A 75 -18.66 5.13 -10.19
C GLU A 75 -18.82 5.08 -8.65
N ILE A 76 -19.41 4.00 -8.12
CA ILE A 76 -19.60 3.85 -6.67
C ILE A 76 -18.24 3.67 -5.95
N ASN A 77 -17.34 2.86 -6.52
CA ASN A 77 -16.00 2.70 -5.94
C ASN A 77 -15.20 4.00 -6.00
N ALA A 78 -15.33 4.76 -7.08
CA ALA A 78 -14.71 6.05 -7.26
C ALA A 78 -15.18 7.06 -6.20
N GLU A 79 -16.49 7.14 -5.95
CA GLU A 79 -17.06 7.98 -4.89
C GLU A 79 -16.54 7.58 -3.51
N ILE A 80 -16.55 6.28 -3.18
CA ILE A 80 -16.03 5.77 -1.91
C ILE A 80 -14.55 6.12 -1.74
N LEU A 81 -13.75 5.96 -2.79
CA LEU A 81 -12.34 6.29 -2.80
C LEU A 81 -12.11 7.78 -2.51
N ALA A 82 -12.85 8.65 -3.20
CA ALA A 82 -12.76 10.09 -3.00
C ALA A 82 -13.15 10.51 -1.57
N GLU A 83 -14.25 9.96 -1.04
CA GLU A 83 -14.68 10.24 0.34
C GLU A 83 -13.65 9.77 1.38
N LEU A 84 -13.07 8.58 1.20
CA LEU A 84 -12.04 8.07 2.11
C LEU A 84 -10.80 8.97 2.12
N LEU A 85 -10.34 9.45 0.96
CA LEU A 85 -9.19 10.34 0.87
C LEU A 85 -9.51 11.74 1.43
N ASP A 86 -10.71 12.26 1.19
CA ASP A 86 -11.17 13.55 1.73
C ASP A 86 -11.25 13.53 3.28
N MET A 87 -11.71 12.43 3.87
CA MET A 87 -11.72 12.23 5.32
C MET A 87 -10.32 12.29 5.94
N GLU A 88 -9.28 11.95 5.19
CA GLU A 88 -7.87 12.01 5.60
C GLU A 88 -7.21 13.35 5.22
N GLY A 89 -7.99 14.32 4.71
CA GLY A 89 -7.49 15.62 4.31
C GLY A 89 -6.76 15.66 2.98
N ALA A 90 -6.83 14.59 2.18
CA ALA A 90 -6.28 14.53 0.84
C ALA A 90 -7.30 14.92 -0.22
N SER A 91 -6.85 15.33 -1.39
CA SER A 91 -7.69 15.57 -2.55
C SER A 91 -7.46 14.49 -3.62
N CYS A 92 -8.51 14.13 -4.35
CA CYS A 92 -8.46 13.12 -5.38
C CYS A 92 -9.12 13.60 -6.67
N GLU A 93 -8.39 13.52 -7.78
CA GLU A 93 -8.96 13.68 -9.11
C GLU A 93 -9.24 12.31 -9.71
N LEU A 94 -10.51 12.05 -10.05
CA LEU A 94 -10.98 10.76 -10.53
C LEU A 94 -11.07 10.75 -12.06
N VAL A 95 -10.67 9.62 -12.66
CA VAL A 95 -10.84 9.32 -14.07
C VAL A 95 -11.35 7.89 -14.25
N GLU A 96 -12.07 7.62 -15.34
CA GLU A 96 -12.84 6.38 -15.54
C GLU A 96 -12.01 5.20 -16.08
N ASN A 97 -10.76 5.40 -16.51
CA ASN A 97 -9.92 4.35 -17.09
C ASN A 97 -8.45 4.75 -17.14
N GLY A 98 -7.58 3.76 -17.41
CA GLY A 98 -6.14 3.99 -17.49
C GLY A 98 -5.69 4.93 -18.61
N GLN A 99 -6.43 5.00 -19.73
CA GLN A 99 -6.10 5.92 -20.82
C GLN A 99 -6.23 7.38 -20.37
N LEU A 100 -7.34 7.69 -19.70
CA LEU A 100 -7.57 9.03 -19.16
C LEU A 100 -6.56 9.38 -18.06
N ALA A 101 -6.14 8.41 -17.24
CA ALA A 101 -5.10 8.63 -16.24
C ALA A 101 -3.76 9.03 -16.88
N VAL A 102 -3.34 8.33 -17.94
CA VAL A 102 -2.12 8.65 -18.68
C VAL A 102 -2.21 10.05 -19.31
N GLU A 103 -3.33 10.36 -19.96
CA GLU A 103 -3.56 11.67 -20.61
C GLU A 103 -3.57 12.80 -19.58
N ARG A 104 -4.30 12.61 -18.47
CA ARG A 104 -4.38 13.61 -17.42
C ARG A 104 -3.03 13.85 -16.74
N PHE A 105 -2.28 12.79 -16.43
CA PHE A 105 -0.95 12.93 -15.85
C PHE A 105 0.02 13.58 -16.82
N ARG A 106 -0.01 13.22 -18.11
CA ARG A 106 0.82 13.85 -19.14
C ARG A 106 0.58 15.37 -19.24
N ASP A 107 -0.70 15.79 -19.14
CA ASP A 107 -1.12 17.18 -19.33
C ASP A 107 -1.02 18.02 -18.03
N ALA A 108 -0.77 17.36 -16.90
CA ALA A 108 -0.56 17.99 -15.59
C ALA A 108 0.78 18.71 -15.49
N ALA A 109 0.87 19.71 -14.63
CA ALA A 109 2.15 20.27 -14.24
C ALA A 109 3.01 19.23 -13.51
N GLU A 110 4.34 19.34 -13.61
CA GLU A 110 5.22 18.49 -12.79
C GLU A 110 4.99 18.76 -11.29
N GLY A 111 4.83 17.66 -10.52
CA GLY A 111 4.52 17.74 -9.09
C GLY A 111 3.08 18.19 -8.77
N GLU A 112 2.16 18.17 -9.73
CA GLU A 112 0.75 18.46 -9.49
C GLU A 112 0.08 17.37 -8.67
N PHE A 113 0.52 16.12 -8.85
CA PHE A 113 0.05 14.96 -8.08
C PHE A 113 1.20 14.38 -7.25
N ASP A 114 0.87 13.93 -6.05
CA ASP A 114 1.80 13.29 -5.11
C ASP A 114 1.85 11.78 -5.31
N ALA A 115 0.74 11.17 -5.75
CA ALA A 115 0.66 9.74 -6.10
C ALA A 115 -0.46 9.46 -7.10
N ILE A 116 -0.38 8.28 -7.75
CA ILE A 116 -1.37 7.78 -8.69
C ILE A 116 -1.92 6.45 -8.19
N LEU A 117 -3.25 6.34 -8.11
CA LEU A 117 -3.97 5.12 -7.75
C LEU A 117 -4.61 4.54 -9.01
N LEU A 118 -4.31 3.28 -9.34
CA LEU A 118 -4.83 2.65 -10.55
C LEU A 118 -5.56 1.35 -10.21
N ASP A 119 -6.85 1.29 -10.54
CA ASP A 119 -7.50 -0.01 -10.58
C ASP A 119 -6.79 -0.90 -11.62
N VAL A 120 -6.51 -2.13 -11.20
CA VAL A 120 -5.87 -3.11 -12.09
C VAL A 120 -6.80 -3.48 -13.24
N GLN A 121 -8.09 -3.62 -12.98
CA GLN A 121 -9.07 -4.10 -13.97
C GLN A 121 -10.00 -2.98 -14.43
N MET A 122 -9.68 -2.36 -15.54
CA MET A 122 -10.50 -1.32 -16.17
C MET A 122 -10.67 -1.58 -17.67
N PRO A 123 -11.79 -1.12 -18.26
CA PRO A 123 -11.99 -1.13 -19.71
C PRO A 123 -11.04 -0.12 -20.40
N VAL A 124 -10.92 -0.22 -21.71
CA VAL A 124 -10.10 0.64 -22.59
C VAL A 124 -8.59 0.46 -22.33
N MET A 125 -8.13 0.71 -21.12
CA MET A 125 -6.74 0.52 -20.69
C MET A 125 -6.72 0.12 -19.20
N ASN A 126 -6.17 -1.04 -18.90
CA ASN A 126 -6.02 -1.52 -17.54
C ASN A 126 -4.89 -0.80 -16.78
N GLY A 127 -4.86 -0.96 -15.46
CA GLY A 127 -3.89 -0.27 -14.60
C GLY A 127 -2.43 -0.59 -14.92
N HIS A 128 -2.10 -1.85 -15.24
CA HIS A 128 -0.73 -2.24 -15.58
C HIS A 128 -0.23 -1.56 -16.86
N GLU A 129 -1.08 -1.47 -17.87
CA GLU A 129 -0.74 -0.78 -19.12
C GLU A 129 -0.62 0.72 -18.88
N ALA A 130 -1.50 1.30 -18.07
CA ALA A 130 -1.44 2.71 -17.69
C ALA A 130 -0.13 3.03 -16.98
N ALA A 131 0.28 2.22 -15.99
CA ALA A 131 1.53 2.39 -15.27
C ALA A 131 2.75 2.37 -16.21
N ARG A 132 2.83 1.37 -17.12
CA ARG A 132 3.92 1.32 -18.10
C ARG A 132 3.98 2.58 -18.97
N ARG A 133 2.82 3.08 -19.41
CA ARG A 133 2.76 4.30 -20.23
C ARG A 133 3.12 5.54 -19.44
N ILE A 134 2.69 5.65 -18.18
CA ILE A 134 3.08 6.75 -17.30
C ILE A 134 4.59 6.76 -17.11
N ARG A 135 5.21 5.60 -16.79
CA ARG A 135 6.66 5.46 -16.63
C ARG A 135 7.46 5.79 -17.89
N ALA A 136 6.85 5.64 -19.07
CA ALA A 136 7.47 5.93 -20.37
C ALA A 136 7.29 7.38 -20.83
N LEU A 137 6.57 8.22 -20.08
CA LEU A 137 6.42 9.64 -20.43
C LEU A 137 7.75 10.39 -20.27
N ASP A 138 8.01 11.31 -21.20
CA ASP A 138 9.17 12.20 -21.15
C ASP A 138 8.89 13.39 -20.22
N ARG A 139 8.90 13.12 -18.91
CA ARG A 139 8.74 14.13 -17.86
C ARG A 139 9.51 13.69 -16.58
N ALA A 140 9.99 14.67 -15.84
CA ALA A 140 10.93 14.43 -14.75
C ALA A 140 10.36 13.56 -13.61
N ASP A 141 9.07 13.70 -13.30
CA ASP A 141 8.39 12.99 -12.23
C ASP A 141 7.81 11.62 -12.63
N ALA A 142 7.76 11.29 -13.93
CA ALA A 142 7.20 10.03 -14.41
C ALA A 142 7.92 8.79 -13.85
N GLY A 143 9.22 8.88 -13.58
CA GLY A 143 10.02 7.80 -13.02
C GLY A 143 9.96 7.66 -11.49
N THR A 144 9.45 8.67 -10.79
CA THR A 144 9.54 8.77 -9.33
C THR A 144 8.19 8.89 -8.63
N ILE A 145 7.14 9.36 -9.31
CA ILE A 145 5.80 9.44 -8.71
C ILE A 145 5.34 8.07 -8.23
N PRO A 146 4.90 7.91 -6.98
CA PRO A 146 4.33 6.66 -6.51
C PRO A 146 3.12 6.24 -7.34
N ILE A 147 3.12 5.02 -7.87
CA ILE A 147 1.99 4.40 -8.56
C ILE A 147 1.55 3.18 -7.77
N ILE A 148 0.32 3.20 -7.29
CA ILE A 148 -0.23 2.19 -6.39
C ILE A 148 -1.37 1.47 -7.12
N ALA A 149 -1.28 0.14 -7.20
CA ALA A 149 -2.33 -0.70 -7.75
C ALA A 149 -3.47 -0.84 -6.75
N MET A 150 -4.70 -0.68 -7.18
CA MET A 150 -5.90 -1.07 -6.45
C MET A 150 -6.43 -2.38 -7.03
N THR A 151 -6.53 -3.43 -6.21
CA THR A 151 -6.92 -4.77 -6.68
C THR A 151 -8.02 -5.38 -5.84
N ALA A 152 -8.93 -6.12 -6.46
CA ALA A 152 -9.93 -6.92 -5.74
C ALA A 152 -9.31 -8.14 -5.02
N ASN A 153 -8.11 -8.58 -5.43
CA ASN A 153 -7.42 -9.73 -4.88
C ASN A 153 -5.94 -9.40 -4.62
N ALA A 154 -5.47 -9.65 -3.42
CA ALA A 154 -4.06 -9.46 -3.05
C ALA A 154 -3.29 -10.80 -3.14
N PHE A 155 -3.28 -11.45 -4.31
CA PHE A 155 -2.44 -12.64 -4.50
C PHE A 155 -1.03 -12.26 -4.94
N ALA A 156 -0.04 -13.05 -4.55
CA ALA A 156 1.37 -12.83 -4.87
C ALA A 156 1.68 -12.72 -6.38
N GLU A 157 0.85 -13.30 -7.24
CA GLU A 157 0.98 -13.19 -8.70
C GLU A 157 0.58 -11.80 -9.20
N ASP A 158 -0.44 -11.18 -8.60
CA ASP A 158 -0.91 -9.84 -8.93
C ASP A 158 0.10 -8.78 -8.46
N GLU A 159 0.72 -8.98 -7.30
CA GLU A 159 1.80 -8.13 -6.78
C GLU A 159 3.00 -8.09 -7.75
N LYS A 160 3.44 -9.27 -8.19
CA LYS A 160 4.54 -9.35 -9.14
C LYS A 160 4.21 -8.67 -10.47
N ALA A 161 3.00 -8.86 -10.98
CA ALA A 161 2.56 -8.23 -12.23
C ALA A 161 2.48 -6.70 -12.11
N ALA A 162 2.09 -6.17 -10.96
CA ALA A 162 2.08 -4.73 -10.67
C ALA A 162 3.52 -4.16 -10.65
N LEU A 163 4.44 -4.80 -9.93
CA LEU A 163 5.86 -4.41 -9.91
C LEU A 163 6.50 -4.47 -11.29
N ASP A 164 6.26 -5.54 -12.06
CA ASP A 164 6.76 -5.70 -13.43
C ASP A 164 6.18 -4.63 -14.39
N ALA A 165 5.04 -4.04 -14.04
CA ALA A 165 4.43 -2.94 -14.75
C ALA A 165 4.97 -1.55 -14.35
N GLY A 166 5.84 -1.47 -13.34
CA GLY A 166 6.40 -0.24 -12.82
C GLY A 166 5.55 0.44 -11.74
N MET A 167 4.64 -0.31 -11.11
CA MET A 167 3.94 0.15 -9.91
C MET A 167 4.82 -0.08 -8.68
N ASP A 168 4.67 0.74 -7.65
CA ASP A 168 5.53 0.70 -6.45
C ASP A 168 4.91 -0.12 -5.33
N ALA A 169 3.58 -0.18 -5.28
CA ALA A 169 2.84 -0.90 -4.26
C ALA A 169 1.47 -1.36 -4.78
N HIS A 170 0.79 -2.15 -3.96
CA HIS A 170 -0.60 -2.53 -4.20
C HIS A 170 -1.41 -2.45 -2.91
N VAL A 171 -2.69 -2.12 -3.04
CA VAL A 171 -3.67 -2.11 -1.95
C VAL A 171 -4.92 -2.88 -2.38
N ALA A 172 -5.49 -3.63 -1.44
CA ALA A 172 -6.73 -4.35 -1.70
C ALA A 172 -7.94 -3.40 -1.67
N LYS A 173 -8.96 -3.69 -2.45
CA LYS A 173 -10.27 -3.05 -2.36
C LYS A 173 -11.15 -3.77 -1.34
N PRO A 174 -11.93 -3.08 -0.49
CA PRO A 174 -12.01 -1.63 -0.39
C PRO A 174 -10.70 -1.02 0.12
N LEU A 175 -10.41 0.23 -0.27
CA LEU A 175 -9.13 0.89 0.04
C LEU A 175 -8.83 0.84 1.54
N ASP A 176 -7.70 0.22 1.89
CA ASP A 176 -7.13 0.28 3.24
C ASP A 176 -6.26 1.53 3.34
N VAL A 177 -6.82 2.57 3.98
CA VAL A 177 -6.16 3.87 4.13
C VAL A 177 -4.90 3.77 4.98
N GLU A 178 -4.89 2.92 6.00
CA GLU A 178 -3.71 2.72 6.84
C GLU A 178 -2.56 2.05 6.06
N LEU A 179 -2.91 1.14 5.15
CA LEU A 179 -1.92 0.56 4.25
C LEU A 179 -1.43 1.61 3.24
N LEU A 180 -2.32 2.45 2.71
CA LEU A 180 -1.95 3.53 1.78
C LEU A 180 -0.96 4.50 2.43
N LYS A 181 -1.19 4.93 3.67
CA LYS A 181 -0.27 5.80 4.45
C LYS A 181 1.13 5.20 4.63
N ARG A 182 1.27 3.89 4.62
CA ARG A 182 2.57 3.22 4.79
C ARG A 182 3.37 3.10 3.48
N VAL A 183 2.69 3.19 2.34
CA VAL A 183 3.32 2.97 1.03
C VAL A 183 3.58 4.27 0.26
N ILE A 184 3.06 5.39 0.75
CA ILE A 184 3.37 6.76 0.31
C ILE A 184 4.46 7.36 1.21
#